data_2908c7f0994bc46bc39f930c9dc5b378
#
_entry.id   2908c7f0994bc46bc39f930c9dc5b378
#
_cell.length_a   1.000
_cell.length_b   1.000
_cell.length_c   1.000
_cell.angle_alpha   90.00
_cell.angle_beta   90.00
_cell.angle_gamma   90.00
#
_symmetry.space_group_name_H-M   'P 1'
#
loop_
_entity.id
_entity.type
_entity.pdbx_description
1 polymer ?
#
loop_
_entity_poly.entity_id
_entity_poly.type
_entity_poly.pdbx_seq_one_letter_code
_entity_poly.pdbx_strand_id
1 'polypeptide(L)'
;MAREQRDYDDIPGTFVFDAARSREGFGINMFCMSLMKDDNRKAFKANEAEYLKKFNLTPEQADAILKRDYNRMLELGGNIYFTAKLGATDGHSFQHLAATMTGSSQQDYADMMIKGGRNVEGNRSRTGNNTPSKFLSGAQPGKKSAAAKPKLKAKTKAKPAAKSKAKTKPKSAKRK
;
A
#
# COMPACT_ATOMS: atom_id res chain seq x y z
N MET A 1 15.03 17.70 -19.39
CA MET A 1 16.36 17.56 -18.76
C MET A 1 16.41 16.18 -18.12
N ALA A 2 17.48 15.40 -18.38
CA ALA A 2 17.66 14.12 -17.70
C ALA A 2 17.80 14.35 -16.19
N ARG A 3 17.19 13.48 -15.39
CA ARG A 3 17.32 13.50 -13.93
C ARG A 3 18.77 13.23 -13.54
N GLU A 4 19.31 14.02 -12.65
CA GLU A 4 20.61 13.75 -12.04
C GLU A 4 20.54 12.45 -11.23
N GLN A 5 21.49 11.55 -11.44
CA GLN A 5 21.58 10.29 -10.71
C GLN A 5 21.88 10.56 -9.23
N ARG A 6 21.13 9.93 -8.33
CA ARG A 6 21.29 10.04 -6.88
C ARG A 6 21.95 8.78 -6.31
N ASP A 7 22.57 8.91 -5.14
CA ASP A 7 23.28 7.82 -4.46
C ASP A 7 22.39 6.61 -4.14
N TYR A 8 21.07 6.81 -4.09
CA TYR A 8 20.08 5.77 -3.78
C TYR A 8 19.40 5.17 -5.01
N ASP A 9 19.69 5.66 -6.21
CA ASP A 9 19.00 5.19 -7.42
C ASP A 9 19.42 3.77 -7.83
N ASP A 10 20.56 3.29 -7.35
CA ASP A 10 21.11 1.97 -7.63
C ASP A 10 20.69 0.89 -6.60
N ILE A 11 19.93 1.27 -5.56
CA ILE A 11 19.47 0.33 -4.53
C ILE A 11 18.29 -0.48 -5.10
N PRO A 12 18.42 -1.82 -5.24
CA PRO A 12 17.39 -2.64 -5.83
C PRO A 12 16.05 -2.55 -5.09
N GLY A 13 14.96 -2.39 -5.85
CA GLY A 13 13.60 -2.36 -5.29
C GLY A 13 13.30 -1.13 -4.43
N THR A 14 14.10 -0.07 -4.55
CA THR A 14 13.93 1.17 -3.81
C THR A 14 13.53 2.29 -4.75
N PHE A 15 12.35 2.89 -4.52
CA PHE A 15 11.85 4.02 -5.27
C PHE A 15 11.69 5.22 -4.33
N VAL A 16 12.71 6.07 -4.27
CA VAL A 16 12.66 7.28 -3.44
C VAL A 16 11.82 8.34 -4.15
N PHE A 17 10.76 8.79 -3.48
CA PHE A 17 9.88 9.84 -3.98
C PHE A 17 10.42 11.21 -3.56
N ASP A 18 11.18 11.84 -4.43
CA ASP A 18 11.74 13.17 -4.27
C ASP A 18 10.98 14.23 -5.09
N ALA A 19 11.44 15.48 -5.04
CA ALA A 19 10.84 16.60 -5.76
C ALA A 19 10.87 16.42 -7.29
N ALA A 20 11.89 15.75 -7.84
CA ALA A 20 11.99 15.47 -9.27
C ALA A 20 10.95 14.41 -9.66
N ARG A 21 10.86 13.30 -8.91
CA ARG A 21 9.86 12.25 -9.10
C ARG A 21 8.44 12.78 -8.95
N SER A 22 8.21 13.68 -7.98
CA SER A 22 6.89 14.32 -7.79
C SER A 22 6.44 15.08 -9.02
N ARG A 23 7.36 15.79 -9.70
CA ARG A 23 7.06 16.52 -10.95
C ARG A 23 6.83 15.57 -12.11
N GLU A 24 7.69 14.59 -12.30
CA GLU A 24 7.56 13.57 -13.36
C GLU A 24 6.25 12.81 -13.26
N GLY A 25 5.90 12.36 -12.06
CA GLY A 25 4.71 11.55 -11.79
C GLY A 25 3.46 12.35 -11.46
N PHE A 26 3.44 13.66 -11.66
CA PHE A 26 2.30 14.50 -11.29
C PHE A 26 0.99 14.00 -11.88
N GLY A 27 0.98 13.65 -13.19
CA GLY A 27 -0.19 13.10 -13.87
C GLY A 27 -0.69 11.81 -13.24
N ILE A 28 0.21 10.84 -12.97
CA ILE A 28 -0.11 9.57 -12.29
C ILE A 28 -0.74 9.84 -10.92
N ASN A 29 -0.10 10.70 -10.13
CA ASN A 29 -0.53 10.96 -8.76
C ASN A 29 -1.89 11.67 -8.74
N MET A 30 -2.14 12.61 -9.62
CA MET A 30 -3.44 13.29 -9.75
C MET A 30 -4.54 12.35 -10.25
N PHE A 31 -4.24 11.47 -11.21
CA PHE A 31 -5.15 10.41 -11.61
C PHE A 31 -5.53 9.54 -10.41
N CYS A 32 -4.55 8.99 -9.70
CA CYS A 32 -4.81 8.15 -8.54
C CYS A 32 -5.58 8.87 -7.43
N MET A 33 -5.29 10.15 -7.19
CA MET A 33 -6.06 10.98 -6.24
C MET A 33 -7.51 11.17 -6.66
N SER A 34 -7.80 11.25 -7.95
CA SER A 34 -9.17 11.38 -8.44
C SER A 34 -10.04 10.19 -8.04
N LEU A 35 -9.45 9.00 -7.93
CA LEU A 35 -10.13 7.75 -7.55
C LEU A 35 -10.62 7.72 -6.08
N MET A 36 -10.32 8.74 -5.29
CA MET A 36 -10.92 8.89 -3.96
C MET A 36 -12.44 9.12 -4.02
N LYS A 37 -12.95 9.68 -5.12
CA LYS A 37 -14.37 9.91 -5.34
C LYS A 37 -15.01 8.70 -6.02
N ASP A 38 -16.17 8.28 -5.53
CA ASP A 38 -16.88 7.12 -6.06
C ASP A 38 -17.29 7.28 -7.52
N ASP A 39 -17.79 8.44 -7.90
CA ASP A 39 -18.18 8.72 -9.28
C ASP A 39 -17.00 8.64 -10.25
N ASN A 40 -15.81 9.05 -9.81
CA ASN A 40 -14.60 8.92 -10.60
C ASN A 40 -14.17 7.47 -10.77
N ARG A 41 -14.30 6.64 -9.72
CA ARG A 41 -14.05 5.19 -9.82
C ARG A 41 -15.01 4.51 -10.82
N LYS A 42 -16.29 4.87 -10.78
CA LYS A 42 -17.29 4.37 -11.73
C LYS A 42 -16.96 4.80 -13.16
N ALA A 43 -16.64 6.07 -13.36
CA ALA A 43 -16.26 6.59 -14.66
C ALA A 43 -14.99 5.94 -15.22
N PHE A 44 -13.99 5.74 -14.36
CA PHE A 44 -12.76 5.03 -14.73
C PHE A 44 -13.04 3.58 -15.15
N LYS A 45 -13.80 2.83 -14.33
CA LYS A 45 -14.16 1.43 -14.64
C LYS A 45 -15.01 1.29 -15.90
N ALA A 46 -15.80 2.30 -16.25
CA ALA A 46 -16.62 2.27 -17.46
C ALA A 46 -15.75 2.37 -18.75
N ASN A 47 -14.70 3.19 -18.73
CA ASN A 47 -13.75 3.29 -19.84
C ASN A 47 -12.42 3.87 -19.35
N GLU A 48 -11.49 2.98 -19.00
CA GLU A 48 -10.21 3.35 -18.43
C GLU A 48 -9.40 4.25 -19.34
N ALA A 49 -9.23 3.85 -20.59
CA ALA A 49 -8.41 4.61 -21.57
C ALA A 49 -8.94 6.02 -21.81
N GLU A 50 -10.25 6.19 -21.92
CA GLU A 50 -10.87 7.50 -22.09
C GLU A 50 -10.75 8.36 -20.83
N TYR A 51 -10.91 7.73 -19.65
CA TYR A 51 -10.77 8.45 -18.38
C TYR A 51 -9.35 9.00 -18.18
N LEU A 52 -8.32 8.24 -18.59
CA LEU A 52 -6.93 8.65 -18.47
C LEU A 52 -6.59 9.88 -19.30
N LYS A 53 -7.29 10.16 -20.40
CA LYS A 53 -7.08 11.35 -21.24
C LYS A 53 -7.32 12.67 -20.50
N LYS A 54 -8.02 12.64 -19.36
CA LYS A 54 -8.25 13.83 -18.52
C LYS A 54 -6.99 14.29 -17.78
N PHE A 55 -5.96 13.46 -17.77
CA PHE A 55 -4.72 13.72 -17.03
C PHE A 55 -3.57 13.87 -18.01
N ASN A 56 -2.61 14.73 -17.65
CA ASN A 56 -1.40 14.92 -18.45
C ASN A 56 -0.45 13.74 -18.20
N LEU A 57 -0.72 12.61 -18.86
CA LEU A 57 0.07 11.38 -18.79
C LEU A 57 0.92 11.21 -20.03
N THR A 58 2.14 10.74 -19.87
CA THR A 58 2.91 10.21 -21.00
C THR A 58 2.30 8.89 -21.47
N PRO A 59 2.54 8.46 -22.73
CA PRO A 59 2.09 7.15 -23.20
C PRO A 59 2.55 5.99 -22.29
N GLU A 60 3.79 6.04 -21.79
CA GLU A 60 4.35 5.04 -20.89
C GLU A 60 3.64 5.02 -19.54
N GLN A 61 3.28 6.19 -19.01
CA GLN A 61 2.53 6.30 -17.77
C GLN A 61 1.12 5.73 -17.91
N ALA A 62 0.44 6.02 -19.00
CA ALA A 62 -0.88 5.48 -19.29
C ALA A 62 -0.83 3.95 -19.45
N ASP A 63 0.15 3.43 -20.17
CA ASP A 63 0.36 1.98 -20.35
C ASP A 63 0.62 1.27 -19.01
N ALA A 64 1.48 1.83 -18.16
CA ALA A 64 1.76 1.27 -16.83
C ALA A 64 0.49 1.21 -15.95
N ILE A 65 -0.37 2.23 -16.02
CA ILE A 65 -1.65 2.25 -15.30
C ILE A 65 -2.59 1.16 -15.83
N LEU A 66 -2.76 1.06 -17.14
CA LEU A 66 -3.65 0.08 -17.77
C LEU A 66 -3.21 -1.36 -17.51
N LYS A 67 -1.90 -1.60 -17.47
CA LYS A 67 -1.31 -2.92 -17.15
C LYS A 67 -1.24 -3.22 -15.65
N ARG A 68 -1.56 -2.26 -14.79
CA ARG A 68 -1.38 -2.39 -13.33
C ARG A 68 0.07 -2.69 -12.94
N ASP A 69 1.02 -2.20 -13.74
CA ASP A 69 2.45 -2.32 -13.42
C ASP A 69 2.84 -1.26 -12.38
N TYR A 70 2.63 -1.61 -11.13
CA TYR A 70 2.89 -0.72 -10.00
C TYR A 70 4.36 -0.33 -9.89
N ASN A 71 5.29 -1.26 -10.17
CA ASN A 71 6.71 -0.97 -10.16
C ASN A 71 7.05 0.10 -11.21
N ARG A 72 6.56 -0.10 -12.45
CA ARG A 72 6.76 0.88 -13.52
C ARG A 72 6.11 2.23 -13.20
N MET A 73 4.93 2.24 -12.58
CA MET A 73 4.31 3.49 -12.13
C MET A 73 5.19 4.25 -11.15
N LEU A 74 5.86 3.56 -10.20
CA LEU A 74 6.79 4.19 -9.26
C LEU A 74 8.06 4.69 -9.95
N GLU A 75 8.60 3.95 -10.91
CA GLU A 75 9.72 4.37 -11.75
C GLU A 75 9.41 5.65 -12.54
N LEU A 76 8.18 5.79 -13.00
CA LEU A 76 7.68 6.95 -13.75
C LEU A 76 7.20 8.10 -12.85
N GLY A 77 7.56 8.10 -11.57
CA GLY A 77 7.31 9.18 -10.62
C GLY A 77 6.02 9.03 -9.80
N GLY A 78 5.35 7.89 -9.86
CA GLY A 78 4.23 7.59 -8.99
C GLY A 78 4.65 7.50 -7.52
N ASN A 79 3.73 7.86 -6.63
CA ASN A 79 3.89 7.65 -5.20
C ASN A 79 3.04 6.47 -4.75
N ILE A 80 3.60 5.58 -3.92
CA ILE A 80 2.93 4.37 -3.48
C ILE A 80 1.59 4.63 -2.77
N TYR A 81 1.46 5.71 -2.00
CA TYR A 81 0.20 6.09 -1.35
C TYR A 81 -0.89 6.47 -2.34
N PHE A 82 -0.51 7.02 -3.48
CA PHE A 82 -1.45 7.38 -4.53
C PHE A 82 -1.77 6.15 -5.40
N THR A 83 -0.77 5.41 -5.84
CA THR A 83 -0.96 4.23 -6.69
C THR A 83 -1.75 3.12 -6.00
N ALA A 84 -1.66 3.01 -4.66
CA ALA A 84 -2.49 2.10 -3.87
C ALA A 84 -4.00 2.36 -4.01
N LYS A 85 -4.43 3.58 -4.38
CA LYS A 85 -5.84 3.90 -4.62
C LYS A 85 -6.37 3.22 -5.88
N LEU A 86 -5.51 3.01 -6.88
CA LEU A 86 -5.85 2.22 -8.05
C LEU A 86 -6.12 0.77 -7.66
N GLY A 87 -5.23 0.14 -6.88
CA GLY A 87 -5.43 -1.21 -6.37
C GLY A 87 -6.71 -1.35 -5.54
N ALA A 88 -6.98 -0.38 -4.66
CA ALA A 88 -8.21 -0.35 -3.89
C ALA A 88 -9.46 -0.20 -4.78
N THR A 89 -9.35 0.55 -5.89
CA THR A 89 -10.43 0.66 -6.89
C THR A 89 -10.71 -0.68 -7.56
N ASP A 90 -9.67 -1.49 -7.79
CA ASP A 90 -9.80 -2.85 -8.34
C ASP A 90 -10.26 -3.88 -7.28
N GLY A 91 -10.38 -3.48 -6.01
CA GLY A 91 -10.79 -4.34 -4.91
C GLY A 91 -9.63 -5.10 -4.24
N HIS A 92 -8.40 -4.72 -4.53
CA HIS A 92 -7.22 -5.35 -3.96
C HIS A 92 -6.77 -4.67 -2.66
N SER A 93 -6.30 -5.48 -1.71
CA SER A 93 -5.65 -4.97 -0.49
C SER A 93 -4.25 -4.43 -0.80
N PHE A 94 -3.74 -3.57 0.08
CA PHE A 94 -2.36 -3.10 -0.02
C PHE A 94 -1.35 -4.26 0.05
N GLN A 95 -1.65 -5.28 0.84
CA GLN A 95 -0.83 -6.49 0.94
C GLN A 95 -0.77 -7.27 -0.39
N HIS A 96 -1.89 -7.33 -1.12
CA HIS A 96 -1.92 -7.90 -2.46
C HIS A 96 -1.04 -7.11 -3.43
N LEU A 97 -1.12 -5.77 -3.40
CA LEU A 97 -0.24 -4.92 -4.21
C LEU A 97 1.24 -5.20 -3.92
N ALA A 98 1.61 -5.19 -2.64
CA ALA A 98 2.98 -5.43 -2.23
C ALA A 98 3.49 -6.82 -2.66
N ALA A 99 2.64 -7.85 -2.57
CA ALA A 99 2.95 -9.18 -3.07
C ALA A 99 3.19 -9.17 -4.59
N THR A 100 2.29 -8.56 -5.36
CA THR A 100 2.42 -8.41 -6.81
C THR A 100 3.71 -7.69 -7.20
N MET A 101 4.02 -6.57 -6.55
CA MET A 101 5.25 -5.80 -6.78
C MET A 101 6.53 -6.59 -6.47
N THR A 102 6.45 -7.57 -5.58
CA THR A 102 7.58 -8.42 -5.19
C THR A 102 7.62 -9.75 -5.95
N GLY A 103 6.65 -10.01 -6.82
CA GLY A 103 6.54 -11.25 -7.57
C GLY A 103 6.23 -12.48 -6.69
N SER A 104 5.62 -12.28 -5.53
CA SER A 104 5.24 -13.34 -4.58
C SER A 104 3.71 -13.49 -4.50
N SER A 105 3.24 -14.62 -3.98
CA SER A 105 1.84 -14.75 -3.62
C SER A 105 1.52 -13.87 -2.40
N GLN A 106 0.26 -13.52 -2.22
CA GLN A 106 -0.16 -12.73 -1.04
C GLN A 106 0.12 -13.48 0.27
N GLN A 107 -0.01 -14.81 0.27
CA GLN A 107 0.28 -15.63 1.45
C GLN A 107 1.79 -15.65 1.78
N ASP A 108 2.63 -15.88 0.76
CA ASP A 108 4.08 -15.88 0.95
C ASP A 108 4.58 -14.52 1.44
N TYR A 109 4.00 -13.44 0.90
CA TYR A 109 4.31 -12.09 1.37
C TYR A 109 3.92 -11.88 2.83
N ALA A 110 2.72 -12.36 3.23
CA ALA A 110 2.26 -12.27 4.62
C ALA A 110 3.18 -13.05 5.57
N ASP A 111 3.53 -14.28 5.20
CA ASP A 111 4.41 -15.16 5.99
C ASP A 111 5.82 -14.56 6.11
N MET A 112 6.33 -13.99 5.04
CA MET A 112 7.60 -13.26 5.05
C MET A 112 7.57 -12.09 6.03
N MET A 113 6.50 -11.28 6.01
CA MET A 113 6.36 -10.14 6.92
C MET A 113 6.26 -10.58 8.39
N ILE A 114 5.53 -11.67 8.68
CA ILE A 114 5.42 -12.24 10.04
C ILE A 114 6.79 -12.73 10.52
N LYS A 115 7.62 -13.26 9.64
CA LYS A 115 8.97 -13.75 9.95
C LYS A 115 10.01 -12.62 10.13
N GLY A 116 9.61 -11.36 10.02
CA GLY A 116 10.50 -10.21 10.23
C GLY A 116 10.88 -9.44 8.97
N GLY A 117 10.26 -9.74 7.84
CA GLY A 117 10.48 -9.05 6.58
C GLY A 117 11.65 -9.60 5.76
N ARG A 118 12.01 -8.87 4.70
CA ARG A 118 13.13 -9.24 3.83
C ARG A 118 14.48 -9.00 4.48
N ASN A 119 15.46 -9.81 4.11
CA ASN A 119 16.84 -9.54 4.47
C ASN A 119 17.32 -8.24 3.82
N VAL A 120 17.89 -7.35 4.62
CA VAL A 120 18.41 -6.04 4.19
C VAL A 120 19.62 -6.15 3.27
N GLU A 121 20.33 -7.28 3.25
CA GLU A 121 21.53 -7.47 2.44
C GLU A 121 21.27 -7.32 0.92
N GLY A 122 20.05 -7.66 0.45
CA GLY A 122 19.63 -7.47 -0.93
C GLY A 122 19.32 -6.02 -1.32
N ASN A 123 19.22 -5.12 -0.35
CA ASN A 123 18.78 -3.72 -0.53
C ASN A 123 19.96 -2.74 -0.35
N ARG A 124 21.16 -3.16 -0.63
CA ARG A 124 22.35 -2.27 -0.57
C ARG A 124 22.66 -1.68 -1.93
N SER A 125 23.26 -0.48 -1.92
CA SER A 125 23.79 0.15 -3.13
C SER A 125 24.78 -0.77 -3.85
N ARG A 126 24.66 -0.87 -5.18
CA ARG A 126 25.54 -1.68 -6.03
C ARG A 126 26.89 -1.00 -6.25
N THR A 127 26.94 0.31 -6.15
CA THR A 127 28.16 1.10 -6.32
C THR A 127 29.05 1.13 -5.07
N GLY A 128 28.58 0.52 -3.96
CA GLY A 128 29.34 0.43 -2.72
C GLY A 128 29.31 1.68 -1.86
N ASN A 129 28.47 2.66 -2.20
CA ASN A 129 28.31 3.90 -1.43
C ASN A 129 27.49 3.65 -0.15
N ASN A 130 27.75 2.53 0.52
CA ASN A 130 27.11 2.11 1.77
C ASN A 130 27.78 2.75 3.00
N THR A 131 28.40 3.91 2.84
CA THR A 131 28.97 4.63 3.97
C THR A 131 27.83 4.96 4.94
N PRO A 132 27.84 4.47 6.19
CA PRO A 132 26.83 4.85 7.15
C PRO A 132 26.77 6.36 7.21
N SER A 133 25.61 6.97 7.08
CA SER A 133 25.50 8.41 7.21
C SER A 133 26.08 8.78 8.58
N LYS A 134 26.78 9.91 8.66
CA LYS A 134 27.33 10.42 9.94
C LYS A 134 26.26 10.51 11.04
N PHE A 135 24.98 10.54 10.66
CA PHE A 135 23.83 10.49 11.56
C PHE A 135 23.65 9.13 12.26
N LEU A 136 24.09 8.04 11.65
CA LEU A 136 23.95 6.69 12.23
C LEU A 136 25.22 6.23 12.97
N SER A 137 26.34 6.94 12.81
CA SER A 137 27.60 6.62 13.50
C SER A 137 27.55 6.89 15.01
N GLY A 138 26.51 7.55 15.53
CA GLY A 138 26.26 7.74 16.96
C GLY A 138 25.35 6.68 17.60
N ALA A 139 24.73 5.80 16.82
CA ALA A 139 23.93 4.71 17.35
C ALA A 139 24.87 3.59 17.80
N GLN A 140 25.16 3.52 19.09
CA GLN A 140 25.75 2.33 19.70
C GLN A 140 24.95 1.10 19.27
N PRO A 141 25.59 -0.05 18.92
CA PRO A 141 24.86 -1.26 18.68
C PRO A 141 24.07 -1.61 19.93
N GLY A 142 22.77 -1.37 19.85
CA GLY A 142 21.87 -1.57 21.00
C GLY A 142 22.06 -2.98 21.53
N LYS A 143 22.38 -3.08 22.81
CA LYS A 143 22.28 -4.32 23.57
C LYS A 143 20.94 -4.94 23.20
N LYS A 144 20.95 -6.19 22.72
CA LYS A 144 19.76 -6.99 22.48
C LYS A 144 18.86 -6.85 23.70
N SER A 145 17.79 -6.07 23.59
CA SER A 145 16.78 -6.06 24.62
C SER A 145 16.14 -7.44 24.57
N ALA A 146 16.35 -8.22 25.64
CA ALA A 146 15.68 -9.48 25.82
C ALA A 146 14.18 -9.22 25.68
N ALA A 147 13.56 -9.85 24.71
CA ALA A 147 12.15 -9.74 24.43
C ALA A 147 11.38 -10.11 25.71
N ALA A 148 10.83 -9.11 26.38
CA ALA A 148 9.89 -9.30 27.46
C ALA A 148 8.63 -9.91 26.86
N LYS A 149 8.42 -11.20 27.09
CA LYS A 149 7.18 -11.90 26.75
C LYS A 149 6.01 -11.16 27.39
N PRO A 150 4.99 -10.73 26.63
CA PRO A 150 3.80 -10.14 27.22
C PRO A 150 3.11 -11.21 28.06
N LYS A 151 3.03 -10.99 29.37
CA LYS A 151 2.19 -11.80 30.27
C LYS A 151 0.73 -11.55 29.92
N LEU A 152 0.14 -12.51 29.24
CA LEU A 152 -1.30 -12.58 28.98
C LEU A 152 -2.01 -12.75 30.32
N LYS A 153 -2.58 -11.69 30.86
CA LYS A 153 -3.49 -11.79 32.02
C LYS A 153 -4.85 -12.27 31.53
N ALA A 154 -5.10 -13.56 31.67
CA ALA A 154 -6.44 -14.10 31.57
C ALA A 154 -7.30 -13.54 32.70
N LYS A 155 -8.34 -12.81 32.38
CA LYS A 155 -9.50 -12.56 33.25
C LYS A 155 -10.76 -12.82 32.49
N THR A 156 -11.13 -14.06 32.42
CA THR A 156 -12.50 -14.49 32.17
C THR A 156 -13.33 -14.28 33.42
N LYS A 157 -14.31 -13.40 33.36
CA LYS A 157 -15.52 -13.51 34.18
C LYS A 157 -16.71 -13.34 33.28
N ALA A 158 -17.29 -14.45 32.91
CA ALA A 158 -18.59 -14.51 32.27
C ALA A 158 -19.65 -13.99 33.25
N LYS A 159 -20.54 -13.13 32.77
CA LYS A 159 -21.74 -12.67 33.44
C LYS A 159 -22.93 -13.38 32.76
N PRO A 160 -23.86 -13.96 33.54
CA PRO A 160 -24.92 -14.78 32.94
C PRO A 160 -25.97 -13.95 32.24
N ALA A 161 -26.48 -14.50 31.15
CA ALA A 161 -27.53 -13.94 30.33
C ALA A 161 -28.87 -13.83 31.10
N ALA A 162 -29.45 -12.67 31.11
CA ALA A 162 -30.83 -12.47 31.56
C ALA A 162 -31.80 -12.88 30.46
N LYS A 163 -32.68 -13.83 30.80
CA LYS A 163 -33.84 -14.26 30.00
C LYS A 163 -34.83 -13.09 29.87
N SER A 164 -35.05 -12.59 28.70
CA SER A 164 -36.21 -11.74 28.41
C SER A 164 -37.34 -12.59 27.84
N LYS A 165 -38.46 -12.54 28.56
CA LYS A 165 -39.72 -13.24 28.26
C LYS A 165 -40.38 -12.67 27.02
N ALA A 166 -40.73 -13.54 26.12
CA ALA A 166 -41.65 -13.27 25.03
C ALA A 166 -43.03 -12.83 25.58
N LYS A 167 -43.51 -11.70 25.11
CA LYS A 167 -44.96 -11.32 25.22
C LYS A 167 -45.57 -11.42 23.82
N THR A 168 -46.29 -12.49 23.61
CA THR A 168 -47.28 -12.62 22.58
C THR A 168 -48.43 -11.63 22.81
N LYS A 169 -48.89 -10.97 21.76
CA LYS A 169 -50.18 -10.26 21.73
C LYS A 169 -50.95 -10.68 20.46
N PRO A 170 -52.26 -10.82 20.59
CA PRO A 170 -53.06 -11.55 19.64
C PRO A 170 -53.61 -10.69 18.49
N LYS A 171 -53.99 -11.43 17.44
CA LYS A 171 -54.76 -10.95 16.31
C LYS A 171 -56.06 -10.29 16.74
N SER A 172 -56.42 -9.18 16.12
CA SER A 172 -57.82 -8.86 15.93
C SER A 172 -58.08 -8.55 14.47
N ALA A 173 -59.11 -9.19 14.01
CA ALA A 173 -59.63 -9.17 12.67
C ALA A 173 -60.68 -8.07 12.47
N LYS A 174 -60.95 -7.81 11.19
CA LYS A 174 -62.22 -7.40 10.57
C LYS A 174 -62.45 -5.93 10.22
N ARG A 175 -62.72 -5.83 8.93
CA ARG A 175 -63.85 -5.14 8.24
C ARG A 175 -63.62 -3.63 7.97
N LYS A 176 -63.74 -3.17 6.80
CA LYS A 176 -64.62 -3.36 5.62
C LYS A 176 -63.84 -2.98 4.35
#